data_76e019f346d76affa944898a654a2f24
#
_entry.id   76e019f346d76affa944898a654a2f24
#
_cell.length_a   1.000
_cell.length_b   1.000
_cell.length_c   1.000
_cell.angle_alpha   90.00
_cell.angle_beta   90.00
_cell.angle_gamma   90.00
#
_symmetry.space_group_name_H-M   'P 1'
#
loop_
_entity.id
_entity.type
_entity.pdbx_description
1 polymer ?
#
loop_
_entity_poly.entity_id
_entity_poly.type
_entity_poly.pdbx_seq_one_letter_code
_entity_poly.pdbx_strand_id
1 'polypeptide(L)'
;MLNIQLEQVLPSEIERRSFELIDQELKSMGIRLKPEQEPVIKRAIHTTADFEYAGNLVFSEHAVQKGIDALKQGAVIVTDTNMGWSGVNKRKLSALGGEALCFMADKDVAEEAAEKGTTRAVADRKSV
;
A
#
# COMPACT_ATOMS: atom_id res chain seq x y z
N MET A 1 -7.82 17.62 -39.70
CA MET A 1 -7.30 17.95 -38.35
C MET A 1 -8.16 17.24 -37.32
N LEU A 2 -7.57 16.33 -36.58
CA LEU A 2 -8.22 15.72 -35.42
C LEU A 2 -8.25 16.76 -34.29
N ASN A 3 -9.42 17.30 -33.98
CA ASN A 3 -9.62 18.12 -32.79
C ASN A 3 -9.68 17.17 -31.58
N ILE A 4 -8.54 16.86 -31.01
CA ILE A 4 -8.48 16.16 -29.73
C ILE A 4 -8.70 17.19 -28.63
N GLN A 5 -9.93 17.29 -28.14
CA GLN A 5 -10.18 18.04 -26.90
C GLN A 5 -9.63 17.20 -25.73
N LEU A 6 -8.45 17.60 -25.25
CA LEU A 6 -7.91 17.07 -24.00
C LEU A 6 -8.74 17.70 -22.86
N GLU A 7 -9.62 16.90 -22.25
CA GLU A 7 -10.26 17.31 -20.99
C GLU A 7 -9.18 17.47 -19.92
N GLN A 8 -9.02 18.69 -19.44
CA GLN A 8 -8.19 18.95 -18.26
C GLN A 8 -8.94 18.49 -17.00
N VAL A 9 -8.61 17.29 -16.53
CA VAL A 9 -9.20 16.73 -15.32
C VAL A 9 -8.22 16.90 -14.17
N LEU A 10 -8.70 17.39 -13.02
CA LEU A 10 -7.88 17.50 -11.80
C LEU A 10 -7.44 16.10 -11.30
N PRO A 11 -6.22 15.96 -10.74
CA PRO A 11 -5.74 14.67 -10.25
C PRO A 11 -6.69 13.99 -9.25
N SER A 12 -7.33 14.75 -8.37
CA SER A 12 -8.34 14.23 -7.43
C SER A 12 -9.59 13.68 -8.11
N GLU A 13 -9.97 14.28 -9.24
CA GLU A 13 -11.11 13.84 -10.02
C GLU A 13 -10.78 12.59 -10.83
N ILE A 14 -9.57 12.47 -11.34
CA ILE A 14 -9.08 11.26 -12.03
C ILE A 14 -9.15 10.07 -11.07
N GLU A 15 -8.67 10.23 -9.85
CA GLU A 15 -8.71 9.19 -8.82
C GLU A 15 -10.16 8.80 -8.50
N ARG A 16 -11.04 9.75 -8.27
CA ARG A 16 -12.46 9.49 -8.02
C ARG A 16 -13.12 8.71 -9.15
N ARG A 17 -12.92 9.14 -10.40
CA ARG A 17 -13.44 8.42 -11.58
C ARG A 17 -12.91 7.01 -11.69
N SER A 18 -11.63 6.79 -11.38
CA SER A 18 -11.02 5.47 -11.36
C SER A 18 -11.69 4.55 -10.33
N PHE A 19 -11.95 5.04 -9.12
CA PHE A 19 -12.67 4.27 -8.10
C PHE A 19 -14.12 3.97 -8.47
N GLU A 20 -14.81 4.91 -9.12
CA GLU A 20 -16.16 4.69 -9.64
C GLU A 20 -16.19 3.59 -10.72
N LEU A 21 -15.20 3.57 -11.62
CA LEU A 21 -15.05 2.52 -12.62
C LEU A 21 -14.77 1.15 -12.00
N ILE A 22 -13.94 1.10 -10.98
CA ILE A 22 -13.67 -0.13 -10.22
C ILE A 22 -14.97 -0.65 -9.56
N ASP A 23 -15.76 0.22 -8.96
CA ASP A 23 -17.06 -0.14 -8.38
C ASP A 23 -18.01 -0.74 -9.41
N GLN A 24 -18.10 -0.11 -10.58
CA GLN A 24 -18.96 -0.57 -11.65
C GLN A 24 -18.52 -1.95 -12.15
N GLU A 25 -17.23 -2.15 -12.33
CA GLU A 25 -16.67 -3.42 -12.79
C GLU A 25 -16.88 -4.54 -11.76
N LEU A 26 -16.63 -4.29 -10.48
CA LEU A 26 -16.88 -5.25 -9.41
C LEU A 26 -18.36 -5.65 -9.34
N LYS A 27 -19.26 -4.69 -9.52
CA LYS A 27 -20.69 -4.98 -9.59
C LYS A 27 -21.06 -5.83 -10.80
N SER A 28 -20.46 -5.54 -11.97
CA SER A 28 -20.70 -6.32 -13.17
C SER A 28 -20.21 -7.76 -13.04
N MET A 29 -19.16 -7.98 -12.27
CA MET A 29 -18.60 -9.30 -11.95
C MET A 29 -19.38 -10.03 -10.84
N GLY A 30 -20.36 -9.39 -10.23
CA GLY A 30 -21.14 -9.94 -9.12
C GLY A 30 -20.35 -10.04 -7.80
N ILE A 31 -19.27 -9.28 -7.66
CA ILE A 31 -18.42 -9.31 -6.48
C ILE A 31 -18.91 -8.29 -5.45
N ARG A 32 -19.10 -8.74 -4.22
CA ARG A 32 -19.38 -7.91 -3.06
C ARG A 32 -18.19 -7.95 -2.11
N LEU A 33 -17.61 -6.79 -1.81
CA LEU A 33 -16.55 -6.65 -0.84
C LEU A 33 -17.13 -6.37 0.56
N LYS A 34 -16.44 -6.87 1.59
CA LYS A 34 -16.78 -6.50 2.97
C LYS A 34 -16.46 -5.02 3.18
N PRO A 35 -17.39 -4.22 3.76
CA PRO A 35 -17.21 -2.76 3.90
C PRO A 35 -15.90 -2.36 4.56
N GLU A 36 -15.45 -3.10 5.55
CA GLU A 36 -14.18 -2.86 6.26
C GLU A 36 -12.96 -3.00 5.34
N GLN A 37 -12.98 -3.98 4.42
CA GLN A 37 -11.87 -4.32 3.54
C GLN A 37 -11.90 -3.56 2.22
N GLU A 38 -13.06 -3.04 1.85
CA GLU A 38 -13.32 -2.42 0.55
C GLU A 38 -12.31 -1.32 0.18
N PRO A 39 -11.97 -0.35 1.05
CA PRO A 39 -11.01 0.70 0.70
C PRO A 39 -9.62 0.17 0.36
N VAL A 40 -9.17 -0.86 1.07
CA VAL A 40 -7.85 -1.48 0.86
C VAL A 40 -7.82 -2.25 -0.44
N ILE A 41 -8.83 -3.08 -0.70
CA ILE A 41 -8.94 -3.88 -1.92
C ILE A 41 -9.04 -2.98 -3.15
N LYS A 42 -9.89 -1.96 -3.11
CA LYS A 42 -10.02 -1.00 -4.21
C LYS A 42 -8.72 -0.24 -4.48
N ARG A 43 -7.99 0.13 -3.45
CA ARG A 43 -6.67 0.76 -3.60
C ARG A 43 -5.67 -0.17 -4.28
N ALA A 44 -5.64 -1.44 -3.93
CA ALA A 44 -4.80 -2.44 -4.57
C ALA A 44 -5.16 -2.60 -6.06
N ILE A 45 -6.46 -2.68 -6.40
CA ILE A 45 -6.94 -2.75 -7.77
C ILE A 45 -6.58 -1.48 -8.56
N HIS A 46 -6.78 -0.31 -7.96
CA HIS A 46 -6.44 0.98 -8.59
C HIS A 46 -4.95 1.06 -8.95
N THR A 47 -4.08 0.59 -8.08
CA THR A 47 -2.63 0.65 -8.28
C THR A 47 -2.13 -0.36 -9.32
N THR A 48 -2.73 -1.53 -9.38
CA THR A 48 -2.27 -2.66 -10.20
C THR A 48 -3.08 -2.89 -11.46
N ALA A 49 -4.28 -2.34 -11.55
CA ALA A 49 -5.31 -2.64 -12.56
C ALA A 49 -5.70 -4.14 -12.58
N ASP A 50 -5.47 -4.86 -11.49
CA ASP A 50 -5.72 -6.29 -11.36
C ASP A 50 -6.90 -6.57 -10.42
N PHE A 51 -8.03 -7.02 -10.99
CA PHE A 51 -9.24 -7.33 -10.23
C PHE A 51 -9.16 -8.65 -9.45
N GLU A 52 -8.16 -9.49 -9.68
CA GLU A 52 -7.95 -10.71 -8.91
C GLU A 52 -7.70 -10.43 -7.42
N TYR A 53 -7.21 -9.25 -7.09
CA TYR A 53 -7.07 -8.83 -5.69
C TYR A 53 -8.36 -8.85 -4.88
N ALA A 54 -9.51 -8.73 -5.54
CA ALA A 54 -10.81 -8.85 -4.87
C ALA A 54 -11.03 -10.25 -4.23
N GLY A 55 -10.44 -11.29 -4.83
CA GLY A 55 -10.52 -12.67 -4.33
C GLY A 55 -9.26 -13.18 -3.63
N ASN A 56 -8.11 -12.60 -3.92
CA ASN A 56 -6.82 -13.13 -3.49
C ASN A 56 -6.27 -12.48 -2.21
N LEU A 57 -6.75 -11.28 -1.85
CA LEU A 57 -6.35 -10.65 -0.59
C LEU A 57 -7.04 -11.34 0.59
N VAL A 58 -6.23 -11.76 1.54
CA VAL A 58 -6.68 -12.42 2.77
C VAL A 58 -6.43 -11.49 3.95
N PHE A 59 -7.44 -11.30 4.77
CA PHE A 59 -7.41 -10.46 5.95
C PHE A 59 -7.69 -11.29 7.19
N SER A 60 -6.89 -11.10 8.24
CA SER A 60 -7.25 -11.59 9.57
C SER A 60 -8.44 -10.81 10.12
N GLU A 61 -9.03 -11.30 11.20
CA GLU A 61 -10.20 -10.66 11.81
C GLU A 61 -9.89 -9.21 12.22
N HIS A 62 -10.72 -8.28 11.73
CA HIS A 62 -10.59 -6.84 11.96
C HIS A 62 -9.22 -6.24 11.59
N ALA A 63 -8.51 -6.84 10.63
CA ALA A 63 -7.15 -6.43 10.25
C ALA A 63 -7.07 -4.95 9.86
N VAL A 64 -8.02 -4.46 9.06
CA VAL A 64 -8.02 -3.06 8.60
C VAL A 64 -8.26 -2.11 9.77
N GLN A 65 -9.22 -2.39 10.63
CA GLN A 65 -9.50 -1.56 11.80
C GLN A 65 -8.32 -1.55 12.78
N LYS A 66 -7.72 -2.71 13.04
CA LYS A 66 -6.51 -2.83 13.87
C LYS A 66 -5.35 -2.02 13.29
N GLY A 67 -5.17 -2.04 11.98
CA GLY A 67 -4.17 -1.24 11.28
C GLY A 67 -4.41 0.26 11.42
N ILE A 68 -5.64 0.71 11.25
CA ILE A 68 -6.04 2.10 11.43
C ILE A 68 -5.77 2.56 12.88
N ASP A 69 -6.17 1.75 13.85
CA ASP A 69 -5.98 2.07 15.27
C ASP A 69 -4.49 2.15 15.64
N ALA A 70 -3.69 1.22 15.15
CA ALA A 70 -2.24 1.24 15.33
C ALA A 70 -1.60 2.51 14.75
N LEU A 71 -1.98 2.91 13.54
CA LEU A 71 -1.48 4.14 12.92
C LEU A 71 -1.88 5.39 13.71
N LYS A 72 -3.10 5.44 14.22
CA LYS A 72 -3.56 6.54 15.07
C LYS A 72 -2.81 6.63 16.41
N GLN A 73 -2.26 5.52 16.88
CA GLN A 73 -1.43 5.45 18.08
C GLN A 73 0.06 5.71 17.82
N GLY A 74 0.43 6.10 16.61
CA GLY A 74 1.80 6.43 16.26
C GLY A 74 2.67 5.22 15.93
N ALA A 75 2.10 4.19 15.30
CA ALA A 75 2.85 3.00 14.91
C ALA A 75 4.00 3.34 13.95
N VAL A 76 5.08 2.60 14.08
CA VAL A 76 6.21 2.63 13.16
C VAL A 76 5.93 1.69 11.98
N ILE A 77 6.13 2.19 10.76
CA ILE A 77 6.08 1.39 9.55
C ILE A 77 7.51 1.01 9.16
N VAL A 78 7.78 -0.28 9.06
CA VAL A 78 9.06 -0.80 8.57
C VAL A 78 8.86 -1.40 7.20
N THR A 79 9.67 -0.97 6.25
CA THR A 79 9.67 -1.52 4.88
C THR A 79 10.96 -2.27 4.62
N ASP A 80 10.89 -3.34 3.85
CA ASP A 80 12.06 -4.11 3.42
C ASP A 80 12.68 -3.60 2.11
N THR A 81 12.08 -2.57 1.49
CA THR A 81 12.62 -1.91 0.30
C THR A 81 12.60 -0.39 0.44
N ASN A 82 13.57 0.29 -0.18
CA ASN A 82 13.56 1.75 -0.27
C ASN A 82 12.39 2.27 -1.11
N MET A 83 11.95 1.51 -2.11
CA MET A 83 10.76 1.84 -2.91
C MET A 83 9.50 1.85 -2.04
N GLY A 84 9.31 0.83 -1.21
CA GLY A 84 8.22 0.77 -0.24
C GLY A 84 8.25 1.96 0.72
N TRP A 85 9.42 2.26 1.28
CA TRP A 85 9.62 3.41 2.15
C TRP A 85 9.28 4.74 1.46
N SER A 86 9.72 4.91 0.20
CA SER A 86 9.43 6.12 -0.58
C SER A 86 7.94 6.28 -0.87
N GLY A 87 7.20 5.18 -1.00
CA GLY A 87 5.76 5.16 -1.23
C GLY A 87 4.91 5.53 -0.01
N VAL A 88 5.47 5.45 1.20
CA VAL A 88 4.75 5.84 2.42
C VAL A 88 4.54 7.36 2.46
N ASN A 89 3.33 7.80 2.74
CA ASN A 89 3.05 9.21 2.97
C ASN A 89 3.55 9.64 4.36
N LYS A 90 4.82 10.02 4.41
CA LYS A 90 5.53 10.35 5.65
C LYS A 90 4.94 11.55 6.37
N ARG A 91 4.40 12.52 5.63
CA ARG A 91 3.76 13.70 6.20
C ARG A 91 2.50 13.33 7.00
N LYS A 92 1.63 12.49 6.42
CA LYS A 92 0.43 12.00 7.13
C LYS A 92 0.80 11.11 8.29
N LEU A 93 1.77 10.22 8.10
CA LEU A 93 2.24 9.33 9.15
C LEU A 93 2.84 10.11 10.34
N SER A 94 3.67 11.09 10.07
CA SER A 94 4.24 11.97 11.10
C SER A 94 3.16 12.75 11.88
N ALA A 95 2.11 13.20 11.20
CA ALA A 95 0.97 13.86 11.84
C ALA A 95 0.24 12.95 12.84
N LEU A 96 0.31 11.63 12.64
CA LEU A 96 -0.23 10.62 13.55
C LEU A 96 0.78 10.19 14.64
N GLY A 97 1.96 10.78 14.66
CA GLY A 97 3.04 10.44 15.60
C GLY A 97 3.85 9.21 15.20
N GLY A 98 3.66 8.69 13.99
CA GLY A 98 4.38 7.55 13.46
C GLY A 98 5.65 7.91 12.67
N GLU A 99 6.40 6.90 12.31
CA GLU A 99 7.63 7.00 11.54
C GLU A 99 7.74 5.84 10.55
N ALA A 100 8.39 6.07 9.41
CA ALA A 100 8.68 5.03 8.43
C ALA A 100 10.18 4.75 8.40
N LEU A 101 10.57 3.48 8.53
CA LEU A 101 11.95 3.02 8.57
C LEU A 101 12.20 1.97 7.48
N CYS A 102 13.43 1.97 6.95
CA CYS A 102 13.93 0.93 6.06
C CYS A 102 15.40 0.69 6.37
N PHE A 103 15.75 -0.53 6.74
CA PHE A 103 17.11 -0.92 7.14
C PHE A 103 17.88 -1.64 6.03
N MET A 104 17.27 -1.85 4.87
CA MET A 104 17.85 -2.62 3.76
C MET A 104 19.22 -2.08 3.30
N ALA A 105 19.43 -0.76 3.35
CA ALA A 105 20.67 -0.11 2.95
C ALA A 105 21.65 0.09 4.12
N ASP A 106 21.29 -0.30 5.33
CA ASP A 106 22.11 -0.14 6.50
C ASP A 106 23.33 -1.07 6.43
N LYS A 107 24.48 -0.53 6.84
CA LYS A 107 25.77 -1.23 6.72
C LYS A 107 25.81 -2.51 7.56
N ASP A 108 25.28 -2.49 8.76
CA ASP A 108 25.17 -3.62 9.66
C ASP A 108 24.30 -4.75 9.09
N VAL A 109 23.19 -4.42 8.42
CA VAL A 109 22.33 -5.38 7.72
C VAL A 109 23.09 -6.05 6.56
N ALA A 110 23.85 -5.27 5.79
CA ALA A 110 24.67 -5.81 4.71
C ALA A 110 25.78 -6.72 5.23
N GLU A 111 26.45 -6.34 6.31
CA GLU A 111 27.49 -7.14 6.97
C GLU A 111 26.93 -8.45 7.52
N GLU A 112 25.80 -8.41 8.23
CA GLU A 112 25.12 -9.60 8.74
C GLU A 112 24.68 -10.55 7.63
N ALA A 113 24.16 -10.03 6.53
CA ALA A 113 23.77 -10.83 5.36
C ALA A 113 24.99 -11.52 4.73
N ALA A 114 26.12 -10.85 4.63
CA ALA A 114 27.35 -11.40 4.10
C ALA A 114 27.94 -12.50 5.01
N GLU A 115 27.97 -12.26 6.33
CA GLU A 115 28.50 -13.22 7.31
C GLU A 115 27.66 -14.51 7.37
N LYS A 116 26.34 -14.39 7.28
CA LYS A 116 25.41 -15.53 7.37
C LYS A 116 25.11 -16.18 6.02
N GLY A 117 25.65 -15.67 4.92
CA GLY A 117 25.39 -16.17 3.57
C GLY A 117 23.90 -16.09 3.19
N THR A 118 23.20 -15.07 3.69
CA THR A 118 21.77 -14.83 3.47
C THR A 118 21.54 -13.51 2.71
N THR A 119 20.28 -13.18 2.43
CA THR A 119 19.91 -11.92 1.79
C THR A 119 19.76 -10.80 2.80
N ARG A 120 19.90 -9.54 2.35
CA ARG A 120 19.65 -8.35 3.19
C ARG A 120 18.22 -8.33 3.75
N ALA A 121 17.23 -8.80 2.99
CA ALA A 121 15.85 -8.86 3.44
C ALA A 121 15.67 -9.80 4.66
N VAL A 122 16.39 -10.91 4.70
CA VAL A 122 16.37 -11.83 5.85
C VAL A 122 17.05 -11.22 7.08
N ALA A 123 18.20 -10.56 6.91
CA ALA A 123 18.89 -9.86 7.98
C ALA A 123 18.08 -8.67 8.51
N ASP A 124 17.48 -7.89 7.61
CA ASP A 124 16.62 -6.74 7.93
C ASP A 124 15.44 -7.14 8.83
N ARG A 125 14.74 -8.23 8.50
CA ARG A 125 13.60 -8.72 9.30
C ARG A 125 13.97 -9.09 10.74
N LYS A 126 15.20 -9.46 10.99
CA LYS A 126 15.68 -9.81 12.34
C LYS A 126 16.05 -8.56 13.15
N SER A 127 16.24 -7.43 12.50
CA SER A 127 16.61 -6.17 13.14
C SER A 127 15.41 -5.41 13.71
N VAL A 128 14.20 -5.91 13.49
CA VAL A 128 12.92 -5.28 13.88
C VAL A 128 12.35 -5.88 15.17
#